data_62031acd88baaef94950fca29890a809
#
_entry.id   62031acd88baaef94950fca29890a809
#
_cell.length_a   1.000
_cell.length_b   1.000
_cell.length_c   1.000
_cell.angle_alpha   90.00
_cell.angle_beta   90.00
_cell.angle_gamma   90.00
#
_symmetry.space_group_name_H-M   'P 1'
#
loop_
_entity.id
_entity.type
_entity.pdbx_description
1 polymer ?
#
loop_
_entity_poly.entity_id
_entity_poly.type
_entity_poly.pdbx_seq_one_letter_code
_entity_poly.pdbx_strand_id
1 'polypeptide(L)'
;MKRNLSTMKRTLRLSVLVVLISQLGCGAKVSDVLMKYQGDFKKKREQFQTIAHALPPKAPEKPCAGMNPPIAFNENTNQYNTEVLMFEQLLDPDAEPKFDMHLSRDLLNAIQWTGPKNPLSPSVLTNRGANMEKSLKAGLDYRYLVVNRVVDLKNPIAVNEQTYTPGRATLDVFVINLANNETICGFSLQAQSAAETSYYYKKGESKQERLESFAYSTMWEDGRQKLIAGLKKTAGGDIEIK
;
A
#
# COMPACT_ATOMS: atom_id res chain seq x y z
N MET A 1 -37.59 -13.77 -62.29
CA MET A 1 -37.45 -14.19 -60.89
C MET A 1 -36.25 -13.55 -60.23
N LYS A 2 -36.35 -12.30 -59.76
CA LYS A 2 -35.29 -11.60 -59.02
C LYS A 2 -35.92 -11.00 -57.78
N ARG A 3 -35.94 -11.75 -56.70
CA ARG A 3 -36.38 -11.26 -55.36
C ARG A 3 -35.50 -11.86 -54.30
N ASN A 4 -35.07 -10.98 -53.35
CA ASN A 4 -34.66 -11.30 -51.98
C ASN A 4 -33.19 -11.59 -51.66
N LEU A 5 -32.19 -11.00 -52.36
CA LEU A 5 -30.83 -10.99 -51.75
C LEU A 5 -30.57 -9.77 -50.84
N SER A 6 -31.39 -8.70 -50.97
CA SER A 6 -31.15 -7.46 -50.19
C SER A 6 -31.67 -7.54 -48.76
N THR A 7 -32.72 -8.29 -48.52
CA THR A 7 -33.38 -8.44 -47.21
C THR A 7 -32.55 -9.34 -46.27
N MET A 8 -31.87 -10.35 -46.84
CA MET A 8 -31.09 -11.30 -46.05
C MET A 8 -29.78 -10.69 -45.52
N LYS A 9 -29.21 -9.73 -46.27
CA LYS A 9 -27.99 -8.99 -45.81
C LYS A 9 -28.30 -7.98 -44.71
N ARG A 10 -29.51 -7.42 -44.64
CA ARG A 10 -29.91 -6.47 -43.59
C ARG A 10 -30.22 -7.17 -42.29
N THR A 11 -30.88 -8.34 -42.30
CA THR A 11 -31.17 -9.14 -41.10
C THR A 11 -29.89 -9.70 -40.46
N LEU A 12 -28.90 -10.12 -41.25
CA LEU A 12 -27.65 -10.62 -40.74
C LEU A 12 -26.80 -9.52 -40.04
N ARG A 13 -26.84 -8.29 -40.60
CA ARG A 13 -26.16 -7.15 -39.97
C ARG A 13 -26.81 -6.68 -38.66
N LEU A 14 -28.14 -6.77 -38.56
CA LEU A 14 -28.85 -6.42 -37.34
C LEU A 14 -28.61 -7.46 -36.23
N SER A 15 -28.56 -8.74 -36.55
CA SER A 15 -28.32 -9.83 -35.60
C SER A 15 -26.89 -9.78 -35.02
N VAL A 16 -25.89 -9.43 -35.84
CA VAL A 16 -24.51 -9.26 -35.37
C VAL A 16 -24.38 -8.01 -34.47
N LEU A 17 -25.11 -6.94 -34.79
CA LEU A 17 -25.11 -5.73 -33.96
C LEU A 17 -25.80 -5.95 -32.59
N VAL A 18 -26.88 -6.70 -32.54
CA VAL A 18 -27.61 -7.03 -31.30
C VAL A 18 -26.77 -7.94 -30.39
N VAL A 19 -26.01 -8.90 -30.96
CA VAL A 19 -25.12 -9.76 -30.19
C VAL A 19 -23.91 -8.96 -29.62
N LEU A 20 -23.40 -7.96 -30.35
CA LEU A 20 -22.37 -7.07 -29.87
C LEU A 20 -22.87 -6.12 -28.77
N ILE A 21 -24.10 -5.66 -28.81
CA ILE A 21 -24.70 -4.79 -27.80
C ILE A 21 -25.08 -5.58 -26.53
N SER A 22 -25.42 -6.86 -26.63
CA SER A 22 -25.73 -7.70 -25.46
C SER A 22 -24.47 -8.09 -24.66
N GLN A 23 -23.27 -7.93 -25.21
CA GLN A 23 -22.00 -8.10 -24.47
C GLN A 23 -21.55 -6.82 -23.75
N LEU A 24 -22.14 -5.66 -24.07
CA LEU A 24 -21.83 -4.39 -23.40
C LEU A 24 -22.54 -4.21 -22.04
N GLY A 25 -23.38 -5.13 -21.63
CA GLY A 25 -24.15 -5.06 -20.37
C GLY A 25 -23.57 -5.80 -19.17
N CYS A 26 -22.61 -6.70 -19.36
CA CYS A 26 -21.89 -7.35 -18.25
C CYS A 26 -20.54 -6.68 -18.08
N GLY A 27 -20.41 -5.78 -17.10
CA GLY A 27 -19.12 -5.23 -16.72
C GLY A 27 -18.13 -6.38 -16.45
N ALA A 28 -16.87 -6.21 -16.83
CA ALA A 28 -15.80 -7.19 -16.60
C ALA A 28 -15.81 -7.66 -15.14
N LYS A 29 -15.55 -8.94 -14.91
CA LYS A 29 -15.38 -9.47 -13.56
C LYS A 29 -14.06 -9.02 -12.97
N VAL A 30 -13.94 -9.06 -11.65
CA VAL A 30 -12.67 -8.76 -10.95
C VAL A 30 -11.53 -9.62 -11.50
N SER A 31 -11.76 -10.92 -11.74
CA SER A 31 -10.77 -11.83 -12.34
C SER A 31 -10.23 -11.34 -13.68
N ASP A 32 -11.11 -10.86 -14.55
CA ASP A 32 -10.72 -10.41 -15.90
C ASP A 32 -9.92 -9.10 -15.82
N VAL A 33 -10.33 -8.23 -14.90
CA VAL A 33 -9.62 -6.97 -14.61
C VAL A 33 -8.23 -7.26 -14.06
N LEU A 34 -8.09 -8.17 -13.09
CA LEU A 34 -6.78 -8.55 -12.54
C LEU A 34 -5.85 -9.12 -13.60
N MET A 35 -6.35 -10.01 -14.46
CA MET A 35 -5.56 -10.55 -15.59
C MET A 35 -5.09 -9.46 -16.55
N LYS A 36 -5.93 -8.46 -16.84
CA LYS A 36 -5.58 -7.33 -17.70
C LYS A 36 -4.37 -6.54 -17.17
N TYR A 37 -4.27 -6.36 -15.84
CA TYR A 37 -3.22 -5.56 -15.21
C TYR A 37 -2.05 -6.40 -14.66
N GLN A 38 -2.12 -7.73 -14.72
CA GLN A 38 -1.11 -8.61 -14.14
C GLN A 38 0.30 -8.32 -14.64
N GLY A 39 0.47 -8.04 -15.93
CA GLY A 39 1.77 -7.73 -16.52
C GLY A 39 2.39 -6.43 -15.99
N ASP A 40 1.57 -5.40 -15.77
CA ASP A 40 2.03 -4.11 -15.27
C ASP A 40 2.46 -4.21 -13.79
N PHE A 41 1.68 -4.90 -12.96
CA PHE A 41 2.03 -5.10 -11.55
C PHE A 41 3.16 -6.12 -11.35
N LYS A 42 3.37 -7.07 -12.28
CA LYS A 42 4.59 -7.88 -12.29
C LYS A 42 5.83 -7.00 -12.45
N LYS A 43 5.81 -6.02 -13.39
CA LYS A 43 6.91 -5.05 -13.55
C LYS A 43 7.09 -4.19 -12.29
N LYS A 44 5.99 -3.78 -11.63
CA LYS A 44 6.08 -3.03 -10.35
C LYS A 44 6.72 -3.88 -9.24
N ARG A 45 6.41 -5.17 -9.15
CA ARG A 45 7.06 -6.09 -8.20
C ARG A 45 8.56 -6.21 -8.49
N GLU A 46 8.97 -6.38 -9.74
CA GLU A 46 10.37 -6.41 -10.16
C GLU A 46 11.07 -5.07 -9.87
N GLN A 47 10.37 -3.95 -10.08
CA GLN A 47 10.83 -2.62 -9.72
C GLN A 47 11.10 -2.50 -8.21
N PHE A 48 10.20 -2.99 -7.36
CA PHE A 48 10.37 -2.99 -5.91
C PHE A 48 11.61 -3.77 -5.48
N GLN A 49 11.83 -4.96 -6.04
CA GLN A 49 13.03 -5.76 -5.76
C GLN A 49 14.30 -5.01 -6.18
N THR A 50 14.29 -4.36 -7.34
CA THR A 50 15.40 -3.53 -7.81
C THR A 50 15.70 -2.40 -6.84
N ILE A 51 14.66 -1.69 -6.37
CA ILE A 51 14.78 -0.63 -5.35
C ILE A 51 15.37 -1.20 -4.06
N ALA A 52 14.87 -2.33 -3.57
CA ALA A 52 15.33 -2.94 -2.33
C ALA A 52 16.84 -3.24 -2.35
N HIS A 53 17.33 -3.75 -3.48
CA HIS A 53 18.77 -4.04 -3.65
C HIS A 53 19.64 -2.78 -3.82
N ALA A 54 19.06 -1.68 -4.29
CA ALA A 54 19.76 -0.41 -4.52
C ALA A 54 19.73 0.53 -3.31
N LEU A 55 18.93 0.24 -2.28
CA LEU A 55 18.84 1.09 -1.09
C LEU A 55 20.21 1.21 -0.39
N PRO A 56 20.63 2.43 -0.02
CA PRO A 56 21.85 2.64 0.71
C PRO A 56 21.78 1.99 2.12
N PRO A 57 22.93 1.68 2.74
CA PRO A 57 22.99 1.04 4.05
C PRO A 57 22.38 1.89 5.17
N LYS A 58 22.28 3.20 4.99
CA LYS A 58 21.67 4.17 5.91
C LYS A 58 20.85 5.20 5.14
N ALA A 59 19.77 5.71 5.74
CA ALA A 59 19.00 6.79 5.15
C ALA A 59 19.87 8.04 4.93
N PRO A 60 19.82 8.68 3.74
CA PRO A 60 20.51 9.92 3.49
C PRO A 60 19.80 11.05 4.24
N GLU A 61 20.43 11.60 5.29
CA GLU A 61 19.89 12.69 6.10
C GLU A 61 19.99 14.04 5.36
N LYS A 62 19.15 14.19 4.33
CA LYS A 62 19.09 15.41 3.51
C LYS A 62 17.65 15.74 3.14
N PRO A 63 17.31 17.04 2.96
CA PRO A 63 16.03 17.46 2.41
C PRO A 63 15.82 16.89 1.00
N CYS A 64 14.58 16.60 0.66
CA CYS A 64 14.21 16.21 -0.69
C CYS A 64 14.27 17.43 -1.62
N ALA A 65 14.92 17.27 -2.74
CA ALA A 65 15.01 18.30 -3.77
C ALA A 65 14.45 17.79 -5.09
N GLY A 66 13.89 18.70 -5.89
CA GLY A 66 13.45 18.37 -7.25
C GLY A 66 12.18 17.52 -7.36
N MET A 67 11.39 17.41 -6.30
CA MET A 67 10.10 16.69 -6.34
C MET A 67 9.05 17.51 -7.08
N ASN A 68 8.61 17.01 -8.23
CA ASN A 68 7.55 17.63 -9.02
C ASN A 68 6.62 16.56 -9.62
N PRO A 69 5.35 16.50 -9.22
CA PRO A 69 4.72 17.24 -8.11
C PRO A 69 5.31 16.86 -6.74
N PRO A 70 5.07 17.64 -5.67
CA PRO A 70 5.45 17.27 -4.32
C PRO A 70 4.74 16.00 -3.86
N ILE A 71 5.18 15.41 -2.75
CA ILE A 71 4.48 14.31 -2.09
C ILE A 71 3.05 14.73 -1.80
N ALA A 72 2.09 13.85 -2.13
CA ALA A 72 0.71 13.96 -1.70
C ALA A 72 0.30 12.66 -1.01
N PHE A 73 -0.13 12.80 0.23
CA PHE A 73 -0.73 11.76 1.03
C PHE A 73 -1.81 12.42 1.90
N ASN A 74 -2.98 12.67 1.33
CA ASN A 74 -4.03 13.44 1.99
C ASN A 74 -5.33 12.64 2.03
N GLU A 75 -5.70 12.16 3.22
CA GLU A 75 -6.91 11.39 3.46
C GLU A 75 -8.18 12.25 3.37
N ASN A 76 -8.08 13.58 3.61
CA ASN A 76 -9.22 14.48 3.53
C ASN A 76 -9.64 14.75 2.08
N THR A 77 -8.67 14.84 1.18
CA THR A 77 -8.91 15.14 -0.25
C THR A 77 -8.85 13.89 -1.13
N ASN A 78 -8.52 12.72 -0.57
CA ASN A 78 -8.22 11.48 -1.31
C ASN A 78 -7.17 11.68 -2.41
N GLN A 79 -6.16 12.49 -2.14
CA GLN A 79 -5.05 12.73 -3.06
C GLN A 79 -3.83 11.92 -2.62
N TYR A 80 -3.46 10.94 -3.41
CA TYR A 80 -2.34 10.07 -3.15
C TYR A 80 -1.45 9.96 -4.39
N ASN A 81 -0.18 10.28 -4.25
CA ASN A 81 0.85 9.96 -5.25
C ASN A 81 2.03 9.20 -4.63
N THR A 82 1.89 8.80 -3.35
CA THR A 82 2.93 8.21 -2.53
C THR A 82 2.38 7.02 -1.77
N GLU A 83 3.07 5.91 -1.80
CA GLU A 83 2.83 4.73 -0.95
C GLU A 83 3.88 4.66 0.14
N VAL A 84 3.50 4.19 1.32
CA VAL A 84 4.41 3.97 2.46
C VAL A 84 4.46 2.49 2.79
N LEU A 85 5.62 1.88 2.65
CA LEU A 85 5.85 0.44 2.82
C LEU A 85 6.97 0.17 3.81
N MET A 86 7.00 -1.06 4.32
CA MET A 86 8.15 -1.59 5.01
C MET A 86 9.14 -2.22 4.01
N PHE A 87 10.43 -2.23 4.37
CA PHE A 87 11.50 -2.75 3.51
C PHE A 87 11.27 -4.21 3.13
N GLU A 88 10.76 -5.03 4.04
CA GLU A 88 10.44 -6.44 3.81
C GLU A 88 9.43 -6.61 2.67
N GLN A 89 8.48 -5.68 2.55
CA GLN A 89 7.43 -5.69 1.51
C GLN A 89 7.95 -5.28 0.12
N LEU A 90 9.13 -4.64 0.03
CA LEU A 90 9.81 -4.46 -1.25
C LEU A 90 10.40 -5.77 -1.79
N LEU A 91 10.93 -6.59 -0.91
CA LEU A 91 11.51 -7.89 -1.27
C LEU A 91 10.43 -8.92 -1.57
N ASP A 92 9.44 -9.01 -0.69
CA ASP A 92 8.25 -9.84 -0.86
C ASP A 92 7.00 -9.04 -0.45
N PRO A 93 6.17 -8.62 -1.39
CA PRO A 93 4.93 -7.89 -1.10
C PRO A 93 3.96 -8.62 -0.17
N ASP A 94 4.09 -9.94 -0.05
CA ASP A 94 3.28 -10.76 0.84
C ASP A 94 3.91 -10.95 2.24
N ALA A 95 5.08 -10.32 2.50
CA ALA A 95 5.74 -10.40 3.79
C ALA A 95 4.96 -9.65 4.88
N GLU A 96 4.89 -10.24 6.07
CA GLU A 96 4.41 -9.57 7.28
C GLU A 96 5.60 -8.83 7.94
N PRO A 97 5.58 -7.49 8.00
CA PRO A 97 6.66 -6.73 8.63
C PRO A 97 6.66 -6.88 10.14
N LYS A 98 7.86 -6.90 10.75
CA LYS A 98 8.02 -6.98 12.20
C LYS A 98 7.48 -5.75 12.94
N PHE A 99 7.51 -4.60 12.30
CA PHE A 99 6.99 -3.34 12.81
C PHE A 99 6.32 -2.62 11.64
N ASP A 100 5.01 -2.75 11.53
CA ASP A 100 4.27 -2.28 10.37
C ASP A 100 3.89 -0.79 10.50
N MET A 101 4.50 0.05 9.68
CA MET A 101 4.25 1.50 9.62
C MET A 101 3.76 1.93 8.23
N HIS A 102 2.83 1.19 7.68
CA HIS A 102 2.18 1.61 6.44
C HIS A 102 1.18 2.74 6.69
N LEU A 103 1.02 3.65 5.73
CA LEU A 103 -0.01 4.69 5.75
C LEU A 103 -1.10 4.43 4.70
N SER A 104 -0.74 3.83 3.55
CA SER A 104 -1.67 3.37 2.52
C SER A 104 -1.26 1.96 2.09
N ARG A 105 -2.20 1.23 1.47
CA ARG A 105 -1.92 -0.11 0.93
C ARG A 105 -2.39 -0.27 -0.51
N ASP A 106 -2.78 0.80 -1.18
CA ASP A 106 -3.42 0.68 -2.49
C ASP A 106 -2.50 0.07 -3.54
N LEU A 107 -1.25 0.55 -3.61
CA LEU A 107 -0.25 0.00 -4.52
C LEU A 107 0.19 -1.41 -4.09
N LEU A 108 0.42 -1.62 -2.79
CA LEU A 108 0.80 -2.93 -2.25
C LEU A 108 -0.32 -3.95 -2.49
N ASN A 109 -1.57 -3.60 -2.16
CA ASN A 109 -2.73 -4.44 -2.40
C ASN A 109 -2.86 -4.80 -3.90
N ALA A 110 -2.68 -3.83 -4.79
CA ALA A 110 -2.74 -4.07 -6.24
C ALA A 110 -1.68 -5.07 -6.70
N ILE A 111 -0.46 -4.99 -6.16
CA ILE A 111 0.63 -5.95 -6.41
C ILE A 111 0.27 -7.34 -5.86
N GLN A 112 -0.32 -7.43 -4.67
CA GLN A 112 -0.75 -8.69 -4.06
C GLN A 112 -1.90 -9.32 -4.84
N TRP A 113 -2.95 -8.56 -5.18
CA TRP A 113 -4.13 -9.07 -5.91
C TRP A 113 -3.79 -9.59 -7.31
N THR A 114 -2.80 -9.00 -7.98
CA THR A 114 -2.34 -9.42 -9.30
C THR A 114 -1.20 -10.47 -9.22
N GLY A 115 -0.73 -10.76 -8.02
CA GLY A 115 0.37 -11.70 -7.76
C GLY A 115 -0.06 -13.17 -7.71
N PRO A 116 0.90 -14.08 -7.59
CA PRO A 116 0.65 -15.53 -7.57
C PRO A 116 -0.10 -16.00 -6.32
N LYS A 117 0.01 -15.28 -5.22
CA LYS A 117 -0.65 -15.57 -3.94
C LYS A 117 -1.89 -14.70 -3.72
N ASN A 118 -2.63 -14.38 -4.78
CA ASN A 118 -3.81 -13.51 -4.71
C ASN A 118 -4.69 -13.86 -3.49
N PRO A 119 -4.86 -12.93 -2.52
CA PRO A 119 -5.59 -13.19 -1.28
C PRO A 119 -7.11 -13.08 -1.43
N LEU A 120 -7.61 -12.69 -2.62
CA LEU A 120 -9.03 -12.46 -2.83
C LEU A 120 -9.81 -13.77 -2.86
N SER A 121 -10.93 -13.80 -2.16
CA SER A 121 -11.81 -14.96 -2.14
C SER A 121 -12.48 -15.20 -3.51
N PRO A 122 -12.86 -16.43 -3.85
CA PRO A 122 -13.56 -16.74 -5.09
C PRO A 122 -14.83 -15.90 -5.31
N SER A 123 -15.55 -15.55 -4.25
CA SER A 123 -16.75 -14.70 -4.32
C SER A 123 -16.43 -13.28 -4.78
N VAL A 124 -15.30 -12.70 -4.34
CA VAL A 124 -14.85 -11.39 -4.80
C VAL A 124 -14.45 -11.42 -6.26
N LEU A 125 -13.75 -12.47 -6.69
CA LEU A 125 -13.26 -12.61 -8.08
C LEU A 125 -14.41 -12.65 -9.11
N THR A 126 -15.60 -13.05 -8.70
CA THR A 126 -16.80 -13.11 -9.57
C THR A 126 -17.60 -11.81 -9.59
N ASN A 127 -17.31 -10.85 -8.72
CA ASN A 127 -18.00 -9.55 -8.66
C ASN A 127 -17.65 -8.66 -9.87
N ARG A 128 -18.42 -7.58 -10.05
CA ARG A 128 -18.12 -6.55 -11.06
C ARG A 128 -16.81 -5.84 -10.73
N GLY A 129 -15.91 -5.75 -11.71
CA GLY A 129 -14.55 -5.27 -11.54
C GLY A 129 -14.34 -3.76 -11.68
N ALA A 130 -15.37 -2.95 -11.88
CA ALA A 130 -15.19 -1.50 -12.15
C ALA A 130 -14.42 -0.75 -11.04
N ASN A 131 -14.75 -1.01 -9.77
CA ASN A 131 -14.03 -0.41 -8.64
C ASN A 131 -12.61 -0.95 -8.55
N MET A 132 -12.42 -2.25 -8.79
CA MET A 132 -11.09 -2.87 -8.84
C MET A 132 -10.23 -2.22 -9.93
N GLU A 133 -10.78 -2.04 -11.13
CA GLU A 133 -10.04 -1.38 -12.21
C GLU A 133 -9.63 0.05 -11.85
N LYS A 134 -10.49 0.80 -11.18
CA LYS A 134 -10.16 2.14 -10.70
C LYS A 134 -8.99 2.11 -9.70
N SER A 135 -9.01 1.19 -8.73
CA SER A 135 -7.94 1.05 -7.74
C SER A 135 -6.62 0.62 -8.38
N LEU A 136 -6.66 -0.33 -9.34
CA LEU A 136 -5.45 -0.76 -10.05
C LEU A 136 -4.84 0.39 -10.87
N LYS A 137 -5.66 1.17 -11.59
CA LYS A 137 -5.17 2.35 -12.30
C LYS A 137 -4.52 3.35 -11.35
N ALA A 138 -5.18 3.68 -10.24
CA ALA A 138 -4.61 4.57 -9.23
C ALA A 138 -3.27 4.04 -8.71
N GLY A 139 -3.14 2.72 -8.46
CA GLY A 139 -1.87 2.11 -8.04
C GLY A 139 -0.73 2.27 -9.06
N LEU A 140 -1.03 2.31 -10.37
CA LEU A 140 0.00 2.56 -11.41
C LEU A 140 0.46 4.02 -11.46
N ASP A 141 -0.37 4.96 -10.99
CA ASP A 141 -0.10 6.40 -11.03
C ASP A 141 0.75 6.91 -9.85
N TYR A 142 1.08 6.04 -8.88
CA TYR A 142 1.98 6.40 -7.78
C TYR A 142 3.35 6.82 -8.31
N ARG A 143 3.87 7.93 -7.79
CA ARG A 143 5.13 8.55 -8.21
C ARG A 143 6.25 8.34 -7.23
N TYR A 144 5.91 8.24 -5.97
CA TYR A 144 6.88 8.13 -4.88
C TYR A 144 6.59 6.91 -4.02
N LEU A 145 7.66 6.40 -3.46
CA LEU A 145 7.64 5.34 -2.47
C LEU A 145 8.39 5.81 -1.24
N VAL A 146 7.77 5.72 -0.09
CA VAL A 146 8.42 5.89 1.21
C VAL A 146 8.66 4.52 1.79
N VAL A 147 9.92 4.19 2.02
CA VAL A 147 10.32 2.88 2.55
C VAL A 147 10.85 3.04 3.96
N ASN A 148 10.24 2.34 4.89
CA ASN A 148 10.67 2.25 6.27
C ASN A 148 11.48 0.96 6.47
N ARG A 149 12.75 1.07 6.89
CA ARG A 149 13.59 -0.06 7.23
C ARG A 149 13.87 -0.06 8.72
N VAL A 150 13.48 -1.13 9.41
CA VAL A 150 13.79 -1.31 10.83
C VAL A 150 15.27 -1.58 11.00
N VAL A 151 15.94 -0.73 11.76
CA VAL A 151 17.37 -0.84 12.11
C VAL A 151 17.53 -1.52 13.47
N ASP A 152 16.71 -1.14 14.45
CA ASP A 152 16.67 -1.74 15.79
C ASP A 152 15.22 -1.83 16.26
N LEU A 153 14.84 -2.94 16.86
CA LEU A 153 13.52 -3.15 17.43
C LEU A 153 13.63 -3.88 18.77
N LYS A 154 13.12 -3.22 19.80
CA LYS A 154 12.90 -3.79 21.13
C LYS A 154 11.45 -3.69 21.46
N ASN A 155 10.76 -4.82 21.51
CA ASN A 155 9.37 -4.86 21.90
C ASN A 155 9.17 -4.45 23.36
N PRO A 156 8.03 -3.85 23.73
CA PRO A 156 7.69 -3.67 25.14
C PRO A 156 7.51 -5.03 25.80
N ILE A 157 7.92 -5.13 27.07
CA ILE A 157 7.85 -6.39 27.85
C ILE A 157 7.15 -6.09 29.17
N ALA A 158 6.05 -6.77 29.45
CA ALA A 158 5.36 -6.65 30.73
C ALA A 158 6.26 -7.19 31.86
N VAL A 159 6.44 -6.39 32.90
CA VAL A 159 7.17 -6.76 34.12
C VAL A 159 6.18 -7.44 35.10
N ASN A 160 4.97 -6.92 35.14
CA ASN A 160 3.83 -7.47 35.88
C ASN A 160 2.51 -7.02 35.23
N GLU A 161 1.37 -7.24 35.90
CA GLU A 161 0.05 -6.86 35.37
C GLU A 161 -0.19 -5.35 35.25
N GLN A 162 0.70 -4.49 35.76
CA GLN A 162 0.52 -3.03 35.80
C GLN A 162 1.66 -2.24 35.17
N THR A 163 2.84 -2.86 35.07
CA THR A 163 4.06 -2.18 34.58
C THR A 163 4.72 -2.94 33.45
N TYR A 164 5.39 -2.22 32.58
CA TYR A 164 6.16 -2.78 31.46
C TYR A 164 7.43 -2.00 31.22
N THR A 165 8.42 -2.65 30.63
CA THR A 165 9.58 -2.01 30.05
C THR A 165 9.19 -1.45 28.68
N PRO A 166 9.32 -0.13 28.43
CA PRO A 166 8.96 0.47 27.15
C PRO A 166 9.72 -0.13 25.96
N GLY A 167 8.99 -0.35 24.88
CA GLY A 167 9.58 -0.74 23.60
C GLY A 167 10.17 0.44 22.86
N ARG A 168 11.03 0.14 21.89
CA ARG A 168 11.65 1.13 20.99
C ARG A 168 11.87 0.54 19.62
N ALA A 169 11.59 1.32 18.57
CA ALA A 169 11.95 1.01 17.19
C ALA A 169 12.78 2.16 16.60
N THR A 170 13.90 1.85 15.97
CA THR A 170 14.67 2.80 15.16
C THR A 170 14.52 2.44 13.71
N LEU A 171 14.14 3.40 12.89
CA LEU A 171 13.87 3.20 11.47
C LEU A 171 14.69 4.19 10.63
N ASP A 172 15.18 3.68 9.50
CA ASP A 172 15.62 4.50 8.38
C ASP A 172 14.44 4.66 7.41
N VAL A 173 14.17 5.89 7.03
CA VAL A 173 13.11 6.27 6.08
C VAL A 173 13.74 6.75 4.79
N PHE A 174 13.36 6.16 3.67
CA PHE A 174 13.84 6.50 2.32
C PHE A 174 12.69 7.02 1.49
N VAL A 175 12.89 8.10 0.78
CA VAL A 175 11.94 8.62 -0.23
C VAL A 175 12.52 8.34 -1.60
N ILE A 176 11.76 7.62 -2.43
CA ILE A 176 12.21 7.10 -3.71
C ILE A 176 11.31 7.62 -4.82
N ASN A 177 11.92 8.04 -5.92
CA ASN A 177 11.20 8.37 -7.15
C ASN A 177 11.00 7.10 -7.99
N LEU A 178 9.75 6.71 -8.20
CA LEU A 178 9.39 5.51 -8.96
C LEU A 178 9.64 5.64 -10.48
N ALA A 179 9.90 6.85 -10.99
CA ALA A 179 10.19 7.03 -12.41
C ALA A 179 11.61 6.56 -12.79
N ASN A 180 12.58 6.68 -11.85
CA ASN A 180 13.98 6.34 -12.08
C ASN A 180 14.60 5.44 -11.00
N ASN A 181 13.82 5.04 -9.99
CA ASN A 181 14.23 4.22 -8.84
C ASN A 181 15.30 4.87 -7.93
N GLU A 182 15.47 6.19 -8.01
CA GLU A 182 16.46 6.89 -7.22
C GLU A 182 15.95 7.24 -5.83
N THR A 183 16.79 7.03 -4.81
CA THR A 183 16.57 7.56 -3.47
C THR A 183 16.83 9.07 -3.48
N ILE A 184 15.77 9.86 -3.38
CA ILE A 184 15.82 11.33 -3.43
C ILE A 184 16.40 11.87 -2.12
N CYS A 185 15.89 11.38 -1.00
CA CYS A 185 16.18 11.86 0.35
C CYS A 185 15.83 10.81 1.39
N GLY A 186 16.03 11.13 2.64
CA GLY A 186 15.65 10.27 3.75
C GLY A 186 15.94 10.90 5.09
N PHE A 187 15.57 10.22 6.15
CA PHE A 187 15.84 10.59 7.54
C PHE A 187 15.73 9.34 8.42
N SER A 188 16.27 9.43 9.62
CA SER A 188 16.07 8.40 10.64
C SER A 188 15.06 8.88 11.67
N LEU A 189 14.25 7.97 12.21
CA LEU A 189 13.32 8.23 13.30
C LEU A 189 13.42 7.16 14.38
N GLN A 190 13.01 7.51 15.59
CA GLN A 190 12.92 6.58 16.71
C GLN A 190 11.52 6.65 17.30
N ALA A 191 10.80 5.52 17.26
CA ALA A 191 9.52 5.33 17.93
C ALA A 191 9.75 4.74 19.31
N GLN A 192 8.90 5.10 20.27
CA GLN A 192 8.97 4.61 21.64
C GLN A 192 7.56 4.42 22.22
N SER A 193 7.38 3.38 23.01
CA SER A 193 6.15 3.20 23.79
C SER A 193 5.99 4.35 24.80
N ALA A 194 4.75 4.71 25.11
CA ALA A 194 4.46 5.63 26.22
C ALA A 194 5.12 5.12 27.51
N ALA A 195 5.52 6.02 28.40
CA ALA A 195 6.10 5.64 29.70
C ALA A 195 5.05 4.99 30.61
N GLU A 196 3.82 5.48 30.53
CA GLU A 196 2.67 4.99 31.28
C GLU A 196 1.50 4.78 30.34
N THR A 197 0.67 3.78 30.62
CA THR A 197 -0.52 3.53 29.84
C THR A 197 -1.65 2.99 30.71
N SER A 198 -2.88 3.38 30.41
CA SER A 198 -4.09 2.77 30.93
C SER A 198 -4.70 1.90 29.84
N TYR A 199 -5.09 0.69 30.19
CA TYR A 199 -5.67 -0.26 29.26
C TYR A 199 -6.87 -0.98 29.86
N TYR A 200 -7.75 -1.42 28.96
CA TYR A 200 -8.90 -2.23 29.33
C TYR A 200 -8.65 -3.67 28.90
N TYR A 201 -9.05 -4.62 29.75
CA TYR A 201 -9.01 -6.05 29.43
C TYR A 201 -10.39 -6.68 29.64
N LYS A 202 -10.69 -7.70 28.87
CA LYS A 202 -11.92 -8.48 29.00
C LYS A 202 -11.68 -9.66 29.93
N LYS A 203 -12.75 -10.14 30.55
CA LYS A 203 -12.70 -11.35 31.41
C LYS A 203 -12.15 -12.52 30.58
N GLY A 204 -11.07 -13.13 31.06
CA GLY A 204 -10.40 -14.27 30.40
C GLY A 204 -9.21 -13.90 29.50
N GLU A 205 -8.92 -12.60 29.29
CA GLU A 205 -7.69 -12.16 28.60
C GLU A 205 -6.50 -12.15 29.58
N SER A 206 -5.30 -12.46 29.10
CA SER A 206 -4.05 -12.25 29.82
C SER A 206 -3.79 -10.74 29.95
N LYS A 207 -3.71 -10.26 31.19
CA LYS A 207 -3.43 -8.84 31.46
C LYS A 207 -2.05 -8.41 30.94
N GLN A 208 -1.06 -9.29 31.07
CA GLN A 208 0.31 -9.03 30.61
C GLN A 208 0.35 -8.89 29.09
N GLU A 209 -0.20 -9.85 28.34
CA GLU A 209 -0.27 -9.79 26.88
C GLU A 209 -1.03 -8.56 26.40
N ARG A 210 -2.12 -8.21 27.11
CA ARG A 210 -2.89 -7.02 26.77
C ARG A 210 -2.10 -5.74 26.99
N LEU A 211 -1.33 -5.66 28.09
CA LEU A 211 -0.47 -4.55 28.40
C LEU A 211 0.65 -4.38 27.36
N GLU A 212 1.30 -5.48 26.97
CA GLU A 212 2.32 -5.49 25.92
C GLU A 212 1.75 -5.03 24.57
N SER A 213 0.60 -5.58 24.18
CA SER A 213 -0.09 -5.19 22.93
C SER A 213 -0.46 -3.71 22.94
N PHE A 214 -0.91 -3.17 24.07
CA PHE A 214 -1.24 -1.76 24.19
C PHE A 214 0.02 -0.87 24.14
N ALA A 215 1.07 -1.26 24.86
CA ALA A 215 2.34 -0.57 24.82
C ALA A 215 2.96 -0.58 23.39
N TYR A 216 2.81 -1.69 22.68
CA TYR A 216 3.20 -1.78 21.26
C TYR A 216 2.40 -0.81 20.39
N SER A 217 1.09 -0.71 20.62
CA SER A 217 0.22 0.22 19.88
C SER A 217 0.64 1.69 20.09
N THR A 218 1.05 2.06 21.32
CA THR A 218 1.54 3.43 21.58
C THR A 218 2.87 3.71 20.89
N MET A 219 3.76 2.70 20.80
CA MET A 219 5.01 2.81 20.05
C MET A 219 4.76 2.97 18.55
N TRP A 220 3.79 2.25 18.03
CA TRP A 220 3.38 2.35 16.63
C TRP A 220 2.84 3.75 16.31
N GLU A 221 1.96 4.29 17.17
CA GLU A 221 1.39 5.63 16.97
C GLU A 221 2.45 6.74 17.08
N ASP A 222 3.37 6.64 18.04
CA ASP A 222 4.52 7.57 18.14
C ASP A 222 5.38 7.54 16.88
N GLY A 223 5.66 6.34 16.36
CA GLY A 223 6.39 6.16 15.10
C GLY A 223 5.65 6.77 13.91
N ARG A 224 4.35 6.54 13.81
CA ARG A 224 3.50 7.09 12.74
C ARG A 224 3.51 8.62 12.76
N GLN A 225 3.34 9.26 13.90
CA GLN A 225 3.39 10.71 14.04
C GLN A 225 4.76 11.29 13.67
N LYS A 226 5.85 10.64 14.09
CA LYS A 226 7.21 11.06 13.74
C LYS A 226 7.52 10.87 12.26
N LEU A 227 7.00 9.80 11.63
CA LEU A 227 7.10 9.60 10.19
C LEU A 227 6.43 10.74 9.43
N ILE A 228 5.20 11.09 9.78
CA ILE A 228 4.46 12.20 9.17
C ILE A 228 5.20 13.52 9.34
N ALA A 229 5.64 13.83 10.56
CA ALA A 229 6.39 15.05 10.86
C ALA A 229 7.72 15.11 10.10
N GLY A 230 8.43 13.99 10.03
CA GLY A 230 9.67 13.84 9.26
C GLY A 230 9.46 14.06 7.77
N LEU A 231 8.43 13.45 7.18
CA LEU A 231 8.07 13.64 5.77
C LEU A 231 7.69 15.10 5.48
N LYS A 232 6.85 15.72 6.30
CA LYS A 232 6.50 17.15 6.16
C LYS A 232 7.75 18.04 6.18
N LYS A 233 8.66 17.78 7.11
CA LYS A 233 9.90 18.55 7.28
C LYS A 233 10.87 18.34 6.12
N THR A 234 10.99 17.12 5.63
CA THR A 234 12.07 16.71 4.70
C THR A 234 11.64 16.85 3.24
N ALA A 235 10.43 16.41 2.92
CA ALA A 235 9.89 16.38 1.57
C ALA A 235 8.92 17.53 1.27
N GLY A 236 8.34 18.14 2.29
CA GLY A 236 7.24 19.07 2.12
C GLY A 236 5.99 18.38 1.56
N GLY A 237 5.11 19.14 0.92
CA GLY A 237 3.91 18.60 0.26
C GLY A 237 2.69 18.53 1.16
N ASP A 238 1.64 17.90 0.63
CA ASP A 238 0.34 17.77 1.28
C ASP A 238 0.23 16.40 1.94
N ILE A 239 0.55 16.37 3.25
CA ILE A 239 0.52 15.14 4.07
C ILE A 239 -0.46 15.37 5.21
N GLU A 240 -1.67 14.88 5.07
CA GLU A 240 -2.71 14.92 6.09
C GLU A 240 -3.30 13.53 6.31
N ILE A 241 -3.28 13.09 7.55
CA ILE A 241 -3.78 11.77 7.98
C ILE A 241 -4.75 12.01 9.13
N LYS A 242 -5.89 11.30 9.08
CA LYS A 242 -6.93 11.33 10.12
C LYS A 242 -6.55 10.53 11.35
#